data_44fedf1f028dc239b3dcdf16b3f29920
#
_entry.id   44fedf1f028dc239b3dcdf16b3f29920
#
_cell.length_a   1.000
_cell.length_b   1.000
_cell.length_c   1.000
_cell.angle_alpha   90.00
_cell.angle_beta   90.00
_cell.angle_gamma   90.00
#
_symmetry.space_group_name_H-M   'P 1'
#
loop_
_entity.id
_entity.type
_entity.pdbx_description
1 polymer ?
#
loop_
_entity_poly.entity_id
_entity_poly.type
_entity_poly.pdbx_seq_one_letter_code
_entity_poly.pdbx_strand_id
1 'polypeptide(L)'
;PADIRNKNFEEVALGYDMATAIDEAQRCLNCPKPRCVEGCPVNVEIPAFIQAIAQSKLNEAITILKRKNSLPAVCGRVCPQENQCESKCVLGIKGESVAIGRLERFVADYAREQGIDITKTDIDSSKDKKIAIVGSGPSGLTAAGDLAKMGYDVTMYEALHAPGGVLMYGIPQFRLPKEIVKHEIDALKDLGVKIIPNAVIGRTFTIKELMDEEGFSAVYVGTGA
;
A
#
# COMPACT_ATOMS: atom_id res chain seq x y z
N PRO A 1 -10.82 -12.13 -22.07
CA PRO A 1 -10.51 -12.16 -23.52
C PRO A 1 -10.24 -10.75 -24.05
N ALA A 2 -9.37 -10.61 -25.07
CA ALA A 2 -8.98 -9.31 -25.59
C ALA A 2 -10.12 -8.53 -26.25
N ASP A 3 -11.04 -9.24 -26.87
CA ASP A 3 -12.24 -8.72 -27.53
C ASP A 3 -13.26 -8.10 -26.53
N ILE A 4 -13.19 -8.45 -25.25
CA ILE A 4 -13.99 -7.86 -24.18
C ILE A 4 -13.24 -6.69 -23.55
N ARG A 5 -11.99 -6.90 -23.11
CA ARG A 5 -11.24 -5.90 -22.35
C ARG A 5 -10.85 -4.66 -23.15
N ASN A 6 -10.79 -4.74 -24.47
CA ASN A 6 -10.49 -3.59 -25.35
C ASN A 6 -11.72 -2.68 -25.60
N LYS A 7 -12.89 -3.00 -25.03
CA LYS A 7 -14.13 -2.23 -25.21
C LYS A 7 -14.61 -1.54 -23.94
N ASN A 8 -13.87 -1.65 -22.84
CA ASN A 8 -14.21 -1.03 -21.56
C ASN A 8 -12.94 -0.61 -20.82
N PHE A 9 -13.10 0.07 -19.68
CA PHE A 9 -12.01 0.47 -18.78
C PHE A 9 -12.06 -0.26 -17.42
N GLU A 10 -12.76 -1.40 -17.36
CA GLU A 10 -12.79 -2.24 -16.17
C GLU A 10 -11.43 -2.87 -15.89
N GLU A 11 -11.20 -3.29 -14.65
CA GLU A 11 -9.94 -3.89 -14.24
C GLU A 11 -9.66 -5.16 -15.06
N VAL A 12 -8.51 -5.16 -15.74
CA VAL A 12 -8.13 -6.25 -16.67
C VAL A 12 -7.74 -7.52 -15.92
N ALA A 13 -6.99 -7.39 -14.84
CA ALA A 13 -6.57 -8.54 -14.02
C ALA A 13 -7.63 -8.79 -12.95
N LEU A 14 -8.31 -9.93 -12.99
CA LEU A 14 -9.44 -10.21 -12.11
C LEU A 14 -9.03 -10.69 -10.70
N GLY A 15 -7.75 -11.00 -10.49
CA GLY A 15 -7.27 -11.54 -9.20
C GLY A 15 -7.45 -13.05 -9.09
N TYR A 16 -7.26 -13.56 -7.87
CA TYR A 16 -7.49 -14.96 -7.51
C TYR A 16 -8.80 -15.10 -6.73
N ASP A 17 -9.47 -16.22 -6.91
CA ASP A 17 -10.47 -16.69 -5.96
C ASP A 17 -9.79 -17.40 -4.76
N MET A 18 -10.56 -17.76 -3.75
CA MET A 18 -10.07 -18.39 -2.53
C MET A 18 -9.32 -19.70 -2.80
N ALA A 19 -9.86 -20.56 -3.66
CA ALA A 19 -9.28 -21.86 -3.95
C ALA A 19 -7.93 -21.70 -4.67
N THR A 20 -7.88 -20.86 -5.69
CA THR A 20 -6.66 -20.54 -6.44
C THR A 20 -5.59 -19.89 -5.54
N ALA A 21 -6.01 -19.00 -4.65
CA ALA A 21 -5.06 -18.33 -3.73
C ALA A 21 -4.45 -19.31 -2.74
N ILE A 22 -5.22 -20.24 -2.18
CA ILE A 22 -4.72 -21.27 -1.27
C ILE A 22 -3.78 -22.23 -2.00
N ASP A 23 -4.16 -22.70 -3.20
CA ASP A 23 -3.33 -23.60 -4.00
C ASP A 23 -1.99 -22.95 -4.34
N GLU A 24 -1.99 -21.71 -4.81
CA GLU A 24 -0.77 -20.95 -5.10
C GLU A 24 0.06 -20.70 -3.84
N ALA A 25 -0.56 -20.40 -2.70
CA ALA A 25 0.13 -20.18 -1.43
C ALA A 25 0.84 -21.46 -0.92
N GLN A 26 0.25 -22.64 -1.14
CA GLN A 26 0.83 -23.94 -0.77
C GLN A 26 2.13 -24.25 -1.53
N ARG A 27 2.36 -23.63 -2.68
CA ARG A 27 3.64 -23.76 -3.41
C ARG A 27 4.83 -23.14 -2.66
N CYS A 28 4.56 -22.25 -1.71
CA CYS A 28 5.63 -21.56 -0.97
C CYS A 28 6.39 -22.51 -0.05
N LEU A 29 7.70 -22.60 -0.24
CA LEU A 29 8.59 -23.50 0.52
C LEU A 29 8.91 -23.00 1.93
N ASN A 30 8.41 -21.85 2.34
CA ASN A 30 8.71 -21.24 3.64
C ASN A 30 10.22 -21.24 3.97
N CYS A 31 11.02 -20.69 3.07
CA CYS A 31 12.49 -20.76 3.13
C CYS A 31 13.06 -20.15 4.42
N PRO A 32 14.03 -20.81 5.10
CA PRO A 32 14.68 -20.24 6.29
C PRO A 32 15.45 -18.93 6.03
N LYS A 33 15.93 -18.74 4.81
CA LYS A 33 16.53 -17.49 4.31
C LYS A 33 15.75 -17.02 3.09
N PRO A 34 14.66 -16.28 3.28
CA PRO A 34 13.73 -15.94 2.22
C PRO A 34 14.25 -14.80 1.35
N ARG A 35 14.90 -15.12 0.23
CA ARG A 35 15.44 -14.12 -0.73
C ARG A 35 14.35 -13.21 -1.28
N CYS A 36 13.09 -13.66 -1.33
CA CYS A 36 11.96 -12.82 -1.75
C CYS A 36 11.77 -11.63 -0.82
N VAL A 37 12.03 -11.74 0.47
CA VAL A 37 12.00 -10.61 1.42
C VAL A 37 13.07 -9.59 1.07
N GLU A 38 14.32 -10.04 0.77
CA GLU A 38 15.39 -9.14 0.33
C GLU A 38 15.09 -8.46 -1.01
N GLY A 39 14.27 -9.09 -1.86
CA GLY A 39 13.80 -8.52 -3.11
C GLY A 39 12.65 -7.52 -2.95
N CYS A 40 12.04 -7.41 -1.78
CA CYS A 40 10.98 -6.46 -1.49
C CYS A 40 11.59 -5.16 -0.92
N PRO A 41 11.37 -3.98 -1.56
CA PRO A 41 11.94 -2.72 -1.08
C PRO A 41 11.57 -2.34 0.35
N VAL A 42 10.42 -2.82 0.85
CA VAL A 42 9.93 -2.54 2.21
C VAL A 42 10.03 -3.76 3.14
N ASN A 43 10.69 -4.84 2.69
CA ASN A 43 10.94 -6.05 3.48
C ASN A 43 9.68 -6.67 4.10
N VAL A 44 8.61 -6.83 3.31
CA VAL A 44 7.41 -7.57 3.73
C VAL A 44 7.80 -8.98 4.14
N GLU A 45 7.23 -9.48 5.22
CA GLU A 45 7.42 -10.85 5.73
C GLU A 45 6.71 -11.88 4.82
N ILE A 46 7.19 -12.00 3.56
CA ILE A 46 6.52 -12.71 2.47
C ILE A 46 6.18 -14.17 2.82
N PRO A 47 7.10 -15.01 3.32
CA PRO A 47 6.73 -16.37 3.67
C PRO A 47 5.63 -16.42 4.74
N ALA A 48 5.67 -15.52 5.72
CA ALA A 48 4.73 -15.52 6.82
C ALA A 48 3.29 -15.25 6.34
N PHE A 49 3.06 -14.19 5.53
CA PHE A 49 1.71 -13.92 5.04
C PHE A 49 1.21 -15.01 4.08
N ILE A 50 2.10 -15.59 3.25
CA ILE A 50 1.73 -16.67 2.32
C ILE A 50 1.37 -17.94 3.09
N GLN A 51 2.11 -18.31 4.14
CA GLN A 51 1.76 -19.44 4.99
C GLN A 51 0.43 -19.22 5.72
N ALA A 52 0.12 -17.99 6.13
CA ALA A 52 -1.19 -17.67 6.70
C ALA A 52 -2.33 -17.87 5.66
N ILE A 53 -2.13 -17.50 4.38
CA ILE A 53 -3.09 -17.79 3.31
C ILE A 53 -3.26 -19.31 3.14
N ALA A 54 -2.15 -20.06 3.03
CA ALA A 54 -2.18 -21.52 2.87
C ALA A 54 -2.95 -22.23 3.99
N GLN A 55 -3.00 -21.62 5.19
CA GLN A 55 -3.76 -22.09 6.35
C GLN A 55 -5.15 -21.46 6.46
N SER A 56 -5.63 -20.73 5.46
CA SER A 56 -6.91 -19.99 5.46
C SER A 56 -7.05 -18.96 6.59
N LYS A 57 -5.93 -18.46 7.16
CA LYS A 57 -5.88 -17.45 8.21
C LYS A 57 -5.74 -16.05 7.61
N LEU A 58 -6.75 -15.60 6.86
CA LEU A 58 -6.64 -14.39 6.05
C LEU A 58 -6.51 -13.10 6.89
N ASN A 59 -7.13 -13.05 8.06
CA ASN A 59 -6.95 -11.92 8.98
C ASN A 59 -5.51 -11.80 9.48
N GLU A 60 -4.84 -12.93 9.73
CA GLU A 60 -3.42 -12.95 10.09
C GLU A 60 -2.56 -12.52 8.89
N ALA A 61 -2.88 -13.00 7.69
CA ALA A 61 -2.15 -12.66 6.47
C ALA A 61 -2.15 -11.14 6.20
N ILE A 62 -3.30 -10.47 6.27
CA ILE A 62 -3.37 -9.02 6.05
C ILE A 62 -2.69 -8.25 7.19
N THR A 63 -2.77 -8.72 8.42
CA THR A 63 -2.05 -8.12 9.56
C THR A 63 -0.54 -8.14 9.32
N ILE A 64 0.00 -9.28 8.89
CA ILE A 64 1.43 -9.41 8.56
C ILE A 64 1.83 -8.45 7.44
N LEU A 65 1.05 -8.37 6.37
CA LEU A 65 1.30 -7.45 5.25
C LEU A 65 1.36 -5.98 5.72
N LYS A 66 0.36 -5.56 6.48
CA LYS A 66 0.23 -4.15 6.91
C LYS A 66 1.25 -3.71 7.97
N ARG A 67 2.05 -4.63 8.55
CA ARG A 67 3.20 -4.25 9.39
C ARG A 67 4.27 -3.48 8.62
N LYS A 68 4.46 -3.79 7.33
CA LYS A 68 5.53 -3.24 6.49
C LYS A 68 5.03 -2.53 5.24
N ASN A 69 3.81 -2.77 4.81
CA ASN A 69 3.24 -2.19 3.61
C ASN A 69 1.92 -1.48 3.94
N SER A 70 1.91 -0.16 3.86
CA SER A 70 0.71 0.65 4.13
C SER A 70 -0.29 0.62 2.97
N LEU A 71 0.11 0.18 1.76
CA LEU A 71 -0.71 0.20 0.53
C LEU A 71 -0.75 -1.17 -0.17
N PRO A 72 -1.12 -2.27 0.50
CA PRO A 72 -1.01 -3.62 -0.08
C PRO A 72 -1.91 -3.83 -1.29
N ALA A 73 -3.10 -3.25 -1.35
CA ALA A 73 -4.00 -3.36 -2.49
C ALA A 73 -3.44 -2.67 -3.74
N VAL A 74 -2.68 -1.59 -3.56
CA VAL A 74 -1.95 -0.91 -4.64
C VAL A 74 -0.72 -1.73 -5.04
N CYS A 75 0.12 -2.14 -4.08
CA CYS A 75 1.36 -2.87 -4.35
C CYS A 75 1.09 -4.20 -5.07
N GLY A 76 0.09 -4.96 -4.65
CA GLY A 76 -0.31 -6.20 -5.32
C GLY A 76 -0.77 -6.04 -6.78
N ARG A 77 -1.12 -4.79 -7.19
CA ARG A 77 -1.53 -4.47 -8.57
C ARG A 77 -0.43 -3.86 -9.42
N VAL A 78 0.46 -3.04 -8.84
CA VAL A 78 1.33 -2.16 -9.64
C VAL A 78 2.82 -2.32 -9.41
N CYS A 79 3.25 -2.98 -8.33
CA CYS A 79 4.67 -3.33 -8.16
C CYS A 79 5.16 -4.20 -9.33
N PRO A 80 6.38 -3.99 -9.82
CA PRO A 80 7.01 -4.88 -10.80
C PRO A 80 7.60 -6.11 -10.09
N GLN A 81 6.72 -6.97 -9.51
CA GLN A 81 7.11 -8.10 -8.68
C GLN A 81 8.07 -9.05 -9.38
N GLU A 82 7.91 -9.20 -10.71
CA GLU A 82 8.77 -9.99 -11.59
C GLU A 82 10.23 -9.52 -11.60
N ASN A 83 10.49 -8.28 -11.23
CA ASN A 83 11.83 -7.70 -11.09
C ASN A 83 12.26 -7.52 -9.61
N GLN A 84 11.37 -7.76 -8.68
CA GLN A 84 11.56 -7.56 -7.24
C GLN A 84 11.47 -8.89 -6.47
N CYS A 85 10.43 -9.07 -5.65
CA CYS A 85 10.27 -10.23 -4.77
C CYS A 85 10.16 -11.56 -5.54
N GLU A 86 9.39 -11.61 -6.62
CA GLU A 86 9.19 -12.83 -7.41
C GLU A 86 10.47 -13.27 -8.13
N SER A 87 11.28 -12.32 -8.62
CA SER A 87 12.59 -12.63 -9.25
C SER A 87 13.57 -13.33 -8.30
N LYS A 88 13.35 -13.20 -6.99
CA LYS A 88 14.22 -13.81 -5.95
C LYS A 88 13.64 -15.12 -5.40
N CYS A 89 12.46 -15.54 -5.85
CA CYS A 89 11.85 -16.80 -5.43
C CYS A 89 12.69 -17.99 -5.92
N VAL A 90 13.04 -18.89 -5.00
CA VAL A 90 13.88 -20.06 -5.35
C VAL A 90 13.18 -21.03 -6.31
N LEU A 91 11.86 -21.08 -6.33
CA LEU A 91 11.11 -21.89 -7.31
C LEU A 91 11.32 -21.39 -8.73
N GLY A 92 11.54 -20.09 -8.93
CA GLY A 92 11.83 -19.49 -10.23
C GLY A 92 13.15 -19.94 -10.86
N ILE A 93 14.02 -20.65 -10.13
CA ILE A 93 15.29 -21.17 -10.67
C ILE A 93 15.03 -22.34 -11.65
N LYS A 94 14.00 -23.16 -11.39
CA LYS A 94 13.70 -24.36 -12.19
C LYS A 94 12.27 -24.41 -12.71
N GLY A 95 11.46 -23.39 -12.45
CA GLY A 95 10.06 -23.32 -12.84
C GLY A 95 9.52 -21.92 -12.65
N GLU A 96 8.25 -21.81 -12.28
CA GLU A 96 7.59 -20.52 -12.02
C GLU A 96 7.71 -20.13 -10.54
N SER A 97 8.05 -18.88 -10.29
CA SER A 97 8.01 -18.26 -8.97
C SER A 97 6.61 -18.37 -8.36
N VAL A 98 6.51 -18.30 -7.04
CA VAL A 98 5.23 -18.05 -6.39
C VAL A 98 4.74 -16.66 -6.81
N ALA A 99 3.47 -16.55 -7.17
CA ALA A 99 2.84 -15.29 -7.59
C ALA A 99 2.55 -14.39 -6.39
N ILE A 100 3.62 -13.86 -5.79
CA ILE A 100 3.61 -13.12 -4.51
C ILE A 100 2.69 -11.90 -4.60
N GLY A 101 2.80 -11.11 -5.68
CA GLY A 101 1.97 -9.92 -5.87
C GLY A 101 0.48 -10.24 -6.03
N ARG A 102 0.14 -11.37 -6.66
CA ARG A 102 -1.27 -11.80 -6.77
C ARG A 102 -1.84 -12.26 -5.44
N LEU A 103 -1.04 -12.91 -4.60
CA LEU A 103 -1.42 -13.29 -3.24
C LEU A 103 -1.57 -12.07 -2.34
N GLU A 104 -0.66 -11.09 -2.43
CA GLU A 104 -0.76 -9.81 -1.75
C GLU A 104 -2.05 -9.07 -2.12
N ARG A 105 -2.35 -8.96 -3.42
CA ARG A 105 -3.60 -8.39 -3.91
C ARG A 105 -4.81 -9.13 -3.37
N PHE A 106 -4.82 -10.47 -3.45
CA PHE A 106 -5.94 -11.30 -2.98
C PHE A 106 -6.28 -11.01 -1.52
N VAL A 107 -5.28 -11.00 -0.64
CA VAL A 107 -5.49 -10.73 0.79
C VAL A 107 -5.99 -9.31 1.04
N ALA A 108 -5.45 -8.33 0.32
CA ALA A 108 -5.87 -6.94 0.45
C ALA A 108 -7.31 -6.72 -0.03
N ASP A 109 -7.69 -7.34 -1.15
CA ASP A 109 -9.06 -7.28 -1.67
C ASP A 109 -10.04 -7.99 -0.74
N TYR A 110 -9.69 -9.18 -0.23
CA TYR A 110 -10.47 -9.90 0.77
C TYR A 110 -10.71 -9.05 2.02
N ALA A 111 -9.67 -8.45 2.57
CA ALA A 111 -9.80 -7.61 3.76
C ALA A 111 -10.75 -6.43 3.53
N ARG A 112 -10.63 -5.75 2.39
CA ARG A 112 -11.52 -4.67 1.98
C ARG A 112 -12.97 -5.14 1.86
N GLU A 113 -13.23 -6.26 1.20
CA GLU A 113 -14.58 -6.81 0.99
C GLU A 113 -15.24 -7.26 2.29
N GLN A 114 -14.46 -7.77 3.23
CA GLN A 114 -14.96 -8.18 4.55
C GLN A 114 -15.00 -7.02 5.56
N GLY A 115 -14.58 -5.81 5.17
CA GLY A 115 -14.54 -4.66 6.09
C GLY A 115 -13.57 -4.86 7.25
N ILE A 116 -12.48 -5.62 7.04
CA ILE A 116 -11.48 -5.89 8.07
C ILE A 116 -10.59 -4.66 8.20
N ASP A 117 -10.82 -3.89 9.24
CA ASP A 117 -9.99 -2.73 9.58
C ASP A 117 -8.90 -3.12 10.59
N ILE A 118 -7.67 -3.22 10.10
CA ILE A 118 -6.49 -3.55 10.93
C ILE A 118 -5.72 -2.29 11.33
N THR A 119 -6.14 -1.14 10.85
CA THR A 119 -5.38 0.11 11.00
C THR A 119 -5.31 0.59 12.44
N LYS A 120 -6.26 0.21 13.29
CA LYS A 120 -6.40 0.74 14.67
C LYS A 120 -5.67 -0.04 15.77
N THR A 121 -5.10 -1.20 15.48
CA THR A 121 -4.59 -2.10 16.53
C THR A 121 -3.17 -1.82 17.00
N ASP A 122 -2.37 -1.05 16.26
CA ASP A 122 -0.94 -0.86 16.53
C ASP A 122 -0.52 0.63 16.49
N ILE A 123 -1.32 1.53 17.08
CA ILE A 123 -0.92 2.94 17.19
C ILE A 123 -0.14 3.12 18.49
N ASP A 124 1.10 3.59 18.37
CA ASP A 124 1.92 3.99 19.52
C ASP A 124 1.25 5.14 20.31
N SER A 125 1.65 5.31 21.57
CA SER A 125 1.22 6.47 22.37
C SER A 125 1.55 7.78 21.66
N SER A 126 0.65 8.77 21.77
CA SER A 126 0.84 10.10 21.17
C SER A 126 2.20 10.69 21.55
N LYS A 127 2.87 11.27 20.54
CA LYS A 127 4.19 11.93 20.71
C LYS A 127 4.10 13.43 20.81
N ASP A 128 2.89 14.01 20.85
CA ASP A 128 2.62 15.47 20.90
C ASP A 128 3.42 16.29 19.87
N LYS A 129 3.69 15.70 18.71
CA LYS A 129 4.41 16.35 17.62
C LYS A 129 3.59 16.26 16.33
N LYS A 130 3.50 17.40 15.65
CA LYS A 130 2.85 17.54 14.37
C LYS A 130 3.85 17.35 13.23
N ILE A 131 3.49 16.59 12.22
CA ILE A 131 4.28 16.39 11.01
C ILE A 131 3.46 16.80 9.79
N ALA A 132 4.02 17.68 8.97
CA ALA A 132 3.42 18.02 7.67
C ALA A 132 3.98 17.11 6.57
N ILE A 133 3.11 16.68 5.66
CA ILE A 133 3.49 15.94 4.45
C ILE A 133 3.03 16.75 3.25
N VAL A 134 3.95 17.06 2.34
CA VAL A 134 3.69 17.78 1.11
C VAL A 134 3.66 16.81 -0.05
N GLY A 135 2.47 16.60 -0.60
CA GLY A 135 2.18 15.65 -1.67
C GLY A 135 1.60 14.33 -1.16
N SER A 136 0.52 13.90 -1.80
CA SER A 136 -0.23 12.69 -1.47
C SER A 136 0.00 11.53 -2.45
N GLY A 137 1.12 11.53 -3.16
CA GLY A 137 1.55 10.39 -3.96
C GLY A 137 1.90 9.17 -3.09
N PRO A 138 2.28 8.03 -3.69
CA PRO A 138 2.57 6.79 -2.94
C PRO A 138 3.59 6.99 -1.81
N SER A 139 4.59 7.83 -2.04
CA SER A 139 5.61 8.16 -1.03
C SER A 139 5.00 8.90 0.18
N GLY A 140 4.20 9.95 -0.08
CA GLY A 140 3.53 10.71 0.98
C GLY A 140 2.51 9.87 1.75
N LEU A 141 1.70 9.06 1.04
CA LEU A 141 0.71 8.17 1.67
C LEU A 141 1.38 7.15 2.59
N THR A 142 2.50 6.53 2.15
CA THR A 142 3.26 5.59 2.96
C THR A 142 3.84 6.27 4.21
N ALA A 143 4.50 7.42 4.04
CA ALA A 143 5.06 8.18 5.15
C ALA A 143 3.97 8.61 6.15
N ALA A 144 2.79 9.02 5.66
CA ALA A 144 1.65 9.38 6.51
C ALA A 144 1.17 8.20 7.36
N GLY A 145 1.01 7.04 6.75
CA GLY A 145 0.56 5.83 7.45
C GLY A 145 1.55 5.38 8.52
N ASP A 146 2.83 5.36 8.20
CA ASP A 146 3.87 4.96 9.14
C ASP A 146 4.01 5.95 10.31
N LEU A 147 4.01 7.25 10.03
CA LEU A 147 4.09 8.28 11.07
C LEU A 147 2.85 8.31 11.97
N ALA A 148 1.65 8.11 11.40
CA ALA A 148 0.43 8.04 12.19
C ALA A 148 0.45 6.82 13.14
N LYS A 149 0.89 5.64 12.67
CA LYS A 149 1.07 4.45 13.52
C LYS A 149 2.10 4.70 14.63
N MET A 150 3.13 5.48 14.37
CA MET A 150 4.13 5.90 15.37
C MET A 150 3.61 6.94 16.37
N GLY A 151 2.35 7.35 16.31
CA GLY A 151 1.71 8.27 17.25
C GLY A 151 1.92 9.77 16.95
N TYR A 152 2.35 10.15 15.75
CA TYR A 152 2.45 11.55 15.34
C TYR A 152 1.10 12.10 14.84
N ASP A 153 0.82 13.40 15.09
CA ASP A 153 -0.30 14.13 14.45
C ASP A 153 0.13 14.51 13.03
N VAL A 154 -0.42 13.82 12.03
CA VAL A 154 -0.02 13.95 10.63
C VAL A 154 -1.04 14.76 9.85
N THR A 155 -0.57 15.82 9.16
CA THR A 155 -1.35 16.59 8.20
C THR A 155 -0.68 16.53 6.83
N MET A 156 -1.42 16.10 5.83
CA MET A 156 -0.98 15.98 4.44
C MET A 156 -1.59 17.09 3.59
N TYR A 157 -0.76 17.81 2.84
CA TYR A 157 -1.15 18.85 1.90
C TYR A 157 -1.01 18.34 0.48
N GLU A 158 -2.09 18.40 -0.29
CA GLU A 158 -2.14 17.96 -1.68
C GLU A 158 -2.49 19.16 -2.59
N ALA A 159 -1.70 19.35 -3.63
CA ALA A 159 -1.89 20.45 -4.57
C ALA A 159 -3.16 20.30 -5.42
N LEU A 160 -3.53 19.05 -5.74
CA LEU A 160 -4.68 18.73 -6.59
C LEU A 160 -5.96 18.53 -5.74
N HIS A 161 -7.09 18.41 -6.44
CA HIS A 161 -8.42 18.28 -5.80
C HIS A 161 -8.68 16.90 -5.21
N ALA A 162 -7.93 15.86 -5.61
CA ALA A 162 -8.02 14.53 -5.04
C ALA A 162 -6.64 14.01 -4.64
N PRO A 163 -6.50 13.39 -3.46
CA PRO A 163 -5.24 12.78 -3.04
C PRO A 163 -4.95 11.49 -3.83
N GLY A 164 -3.68 11.09 -3.87
CA GLY A 164 -3.22 9.86 -4.52
C GLY A 164 -2.11 10.07 -5.55
N GLY A 165 -1.87 11.30 -5.99
CA GLY A 165 -0.81 11.61 -6.97
C GLY A 165 -0.89 10.73 -8.21
N VAL A 166 0.22 10.11 -8.60
CA VAL A 166 0.28 9.22 -9.79
C VAL A 166 -0.69 8.04 -9.72
N LEU A 167 -1.05 7.55 -8.53
CA LEU A 167 -2.02 6.47 -8.36
C LEU A 167 -3.41 6.90 -8.82
N MET A 168 -3.76 8.16 -8.57
CA MET A 168 -5.05 8.73 -8.95
C MET A 168 -5.05 9.23 -10.39
N TYR A 169 -4.01 9.96 -10.81
CA TYR A 169 -4.00 10.72 -12.06
C TYR A 169 -3.15 10.09 -13.17
N GLY A 170 -2.18 9.22 -12.84
CA GLY A 170 -1.25 8.65 -13.80
C GLY A 170 -1.58 7.23 -14.22
N ILE A 171 -1.87 6.33 -13.28
CA ILE A 171 -2.12 4.92 -13.58
C ILE A 171 -3.55 4.76 -14.13
N PRO A 172 -3.74 4.10 -15.29
CA PRO A 172 -5.07 3.90 -15.87
C PRO A 172 -6.03 3.11 -14.97
N GLN A 173 -7.35 3.41 -15.08
CA GLN A 173 -8.43 2.75 -14.33
C GLN A 173 -8.38 1.22 -14.47
N PHE A 174 -8.15 0.71 -15.66
CA PHE A 174 -8.12 -0.73 -15.94
C PHE A 174 -6.91 -1.46 -15.31
N ARG A 175 -5.90 -0.73 -14.84
CA ARG A 175 -4.72 -1.26 -14.13
C ARG A 175 -4.84 -1.09 -12.62
N LEU A 176 -5.31 0.08 -12.18
CA LEU A 176 -5.52 0.42 -10.78
C LEU A 176 -6.85 1.17 -10.63
N PRO A 177 -7.92 0.48 -10.28
CA PRO A 177 -9.23 1.10 -10.04
C PRO A 177 -9.14 2.19 -8.99
N LYS A 178 -9.81 3.33 -9.24
CA LYS A 178 -9.68 4.51 -8.36
C LYS A 178 -10.37 4.32 -7.01
N GLU A 179 -11.36 3.46 -6.93
CA GLU A 179 -11.98 3.05 -5.67
C GLU A 179 -10.99 2.33 -4.74
N ILE A 180 -10.03 1.58 -5.28
CA ILE A 180 -8.96 0.95 -4.48
C ILE A 180 -8.07 2.04 -3.86
N VAL A 181 -7.66 3.03 -4.67
CA VAL A 181 -6.84 4.15 -4.18
C VAL A 181 -7.59 4.95 -3.11
N LYS A 182 -8.88 5.23 -3.33
CA LYS A 182 -9.72 5.93 -2.34
C LYS A 182 -9.81 5.15 -1.03
N HIS A 183 -10.03 3.84 -1.10
CA HIS A 183 -10.12 2.98 0.08
C HIS A 183 -8.82 3.03 0.92
N GLU A 184 -7.66 2.93 0.29
CA GLU A 184 -6.37 3.04 1.01
C GLU A 184 -6.18 4.44 1.64
N ILE A 185 -6.63 5.50 0.96
CA ILE A 185 -6.60 6.87 1.50
C ILE A 185 -7.57 7.03 2.68
N ASP A 186 -8.77 6.46 2.59
CA ASP A 186 -9.75 6.53 3.67
C ASP A 186 -9.26 5.77 4.91
N ALA A 187 -8.57 4.64 4.73
CA ALA A 187 -7.91 3.94 5.84
C ALA A 187 -6.86 4.82 6.55
N LEU A 188 -6.16 5.70 5.83
CA LEU A 188 -5.24 6.68 6.46
C LEU A 188 -5.99 7.75 7.26
N LYS A 189 -7.15 8.21 6.77
CA LYS A 189 -8.01 9.14 7.53
C LYS A 189 -8.52 8.50 8.82
N ASP A 190 -8.87 7.21 8.77
CA ASP A 190 -9.30 6.44 9.95
C ASP A 190 -8.18 6.28 10.99
N LEU A 191 -6.89 6.33 10.56
CA LEU A 191 -5.73 6.46 11.42
C LEU A 191 -5.54 7.86 12.04
N GLY A 192 -6.37 8.84 11.64
CA GLY A 192 -6.28 10.22 12.11
C GLY A 192 -5.48 11.16 11.21
N VAL A 193 -5.00 10.71 10.05
CA VAL A 193 -4.29 11.58 9.09
C VAL A 193 -5.25 12.62 8.52
N LYS A 194 -4.94 13.89 8.69
CA LYS A 194 -5.66 15.01 8.07
C LYS A 194 -5.16 15.22 6.65
N ILE A 195 -6.06 15.27 5.67
CA ILE A 195 -5.71 15.51 4.27
C ILE A 195 -6.36 16.79 3.78
N ILE A 196 -5.54 17.74 3.33
CA ILE A 196 -5.97 19.06 2.86
C ILE A 196 -5.69 19.16 1.36
N PRO A 197 -6.69 18.97 0.50
CA PRO A 197 -6.53 19.13 -0.95
C PRO A 197 -6.52 20.61 -1.35
N ASN A 198 -6.14 20.90 -2.59
CA ASN A 198 -6.05 22.23 -3.17
C ASN A 198 -5.08 23.17 -2.42
N ALA A 199 -4.07 22.62 -1.77
CA ALA A 199 -3.06 23.34 -1.02
C ALA A 199 -1.69 23.19 -1.67
N VAL A 200 -1.27 24.24 -2.40
CA VAL A 200 0.04 24.28 -3.09
C VAL A 200 1.08 24.83 -2.14
N ILE A 201 1.86 23.97 -1.52
CA ILE A 201 2.95 24.43 -0.63
C ILE A 201 4.02 25.17 -1.42
N GLY A 202 4.41 26.34 -0.90
CA GLY A 202 5.19 27.36 -1.59
C GLY A 202 4.35 28.50 -2.19
N ARG A 203 2.99 28.33 -2.21
CA ARG A 203 2.05 29.37 -2.61
C ARG A 203 0.95 29.59 -1.59
N THR A 204 0.25 28.53 -1.14
CA THR A 204 -0.79 28.62 -0.10
C THR A 204 -0.14 28.82 1.26
N PHE A 205 0.87 28.03 1.55
CA PHE A 205 1.77 28.14 2.72
C PHE A 205 3.19 27.89 2.25
N THR A 206 4.14 28.55 2.85
CA THR A 206 5.57 28.21 2.73
C THR A 206 5.93 27.12 3.74
N ILE A 207 7.03 26.40 3.52
CA ILE A 207 7.55 25.44 4.51
C ILE A 207 7.89 26.16 5.82
N LYS A 208 8.36 27.41 5.73
CA LYS A 208 8.68 28.22 6.91
C LYS A 208 7.45 28.53 7.75
N GLU A 209 6.34 28.94 7.13
CA GLU A 209 5.07 29.18 7.82
C GLU A 209 4.54 27.89 8.47
N LEU A 210 4.61 26.74 7.78
CA LEU A 210 4.21 25.47 8.36
C LEU A 210 4.99 25.15 9.64
N MET A 211 6.30 25.43 9.69
CA MET A 211 7.13 25.13 10.85
C MET A 211 7.00 26.19 11.95
N ASP A 212 7.06 27.48 11.61
CA ASP A 212 7.16 28.56 12.58
C ASP A 212 5.79 29.03 13.09
N GLU A 213 4.73 28.98 12.27
CA GLU A 213 3.41 29.53 12.59
C GLU A 213 2.40 28.42 12.88
N GLU A 214 2.34 27.36 12.05
CA GLU A 214 1.44 26.23 12.22
C GLU A 214 1.95 25.20 13.24
N GLY A 215 3.22 25.30 13.65
CA GLY A 215 3.83 24.50 14.72
C GLY A 215 4.17 23.07 14.32
N PHE A 216 4.41 22.79 13.04
CA PHE A 216 4.91 21.50 12.62
C PHE A 216 6.36 21.29 13.04
N SER A 217 6.64 20.16 13.66
CA SER A 217 7.99 19.78 14.10
C SER A 217 8.91 19.33 12.95
N ALA A 218 8.31 18.86 11.85
CA ALA A 218 9.02 18.47 10.63
C ALA A 218 8.08 18.52 9.42
N VAL A 219 8.69 18.66 8.23
CA VAL A 219 8.00 18.63 6.94
C VAL A 219 8.65 17.57 6.05
N TYR A 220 7.85 16.62 5.59
CA TYR A 220 8.23 15.64 4.57
C TYR A 220 7.80 16.14 3.19
N VAL A 221 8.71 16.16 2.22
CA VAL A 221 8.41 16.63 0.86
C VAL A 221 8.41 15.44 -0.11
N GLY A 222 7.23 15.11 -0.61
CA GLY A 222 6.99 14.00 -1.54
C GLY A 222 6.15 14.44 -2.75
N THR A 223 6.56 15.51 -3.43
CA THR A 223 5.80 16.16 -4.51
C THR A 223 5.79 15.39 -5.84
N GLY A 224 6.62 14.35 -5.95
CA GLY A 224 6.81 13.61 -7.20
C GLY A 224 7.95 14.15 -8.06
N ALA A 225 8.18 13.50 -9.20
CA ALA A 225 9.19 13.86 -10.19
C ALA A 225 8.54 14.28 -11.51
#